data_c1726f2ec4c4263a86b3736793786556
#
_entry.id   c1726f2ec4c4263a86b3736793786556
#
_cell.length_a   1.000
_cell.length_b   1.000
_cell.length_c   1.000
_cell.angle_alpha   90.00
_cell.angle_beta   90.00
_cell.angle_gamma   90.00
#
_symmetry.space_group_name_H-M   'P 1'
#
loop_
_entity.id
_entity.type
_entity.pdbx_description
1 polymer ?
#
loop_
_entity_poly.entity_id
_entity_poly.type
_entity_poly.pdbx_seq_one_letter_code
_entity_poly.pdbx_strand_id
1 'polypeptide(L)'
;MLEVVLVLGLSLPERTRLAEADGYWDARAPAVRLSAAASHQSRVVASRAVLRMQVQDEPLRYPGGAGVPRPRRWGGFRVLPSRVEFWQESPDGLHDRIRYRREGGGWIIERLEP
;
A
#
# COMPACT_ATOMS: atom_id res chain seq x y z
N MET A 1 16.10 9.53 15.09
CA MET A 1 15.06 8.76 14.36
C MET A 1 14.70 9.57 13.13
N LEU A 2 14.85 9.02 11.95
CA LEU A 2 14.52 9.73 10.70
C LEU A 2 13.00 9.68 10.54
N GLU A 3 12.28 10.75 10.79
CA GLU A 3 10.88 10.86 10.42
C GLU A 3 10.78 11.33 8.98
N VAL A 4 10.28 10.46 8.11
CA VAL A 4 9.97 10.84 6.74
C VAL A 4 8.54 11.35 6.71
N VAL A 5 8.37 12.65 6.74
CA VAL A 5 7.08 13.28 6.47
C VAL A 5 6.91 13.38 4.96
N LEU A 6 6.12 12.49 4.40
CA LEU A 6 5.83 12.49 2.97
C LEU A 6 4.72 13.52 2.68
N VAL A 7 5.09 14.72 2.26
CA VAL A 7 4.13 15.68 1.71
C VAL A 7 3.99 15.41 0.22
N LEU A 8 2.98 14.65 -0.12
CA LEU A 8 2.69 14.30 -1.53
C LEU A 8 1.84 15.40 -2.17
N GLY A 9 2.39 16.04 -3.19
CA GLY A 9 1.55 16.64 -4.23
C GLY A 9 1.04 15.48 -5.10
N LEU A 10 -0.19 15.01 -4.85
CA LEU A 10 -0.73 13.81 -5.50
C LEU A 10 -1.38 14.19 -6.83
N SER A 11 -0.89 13.58 -7.91
CA SER A 11 -1.78 13.18 -8.99
C SER A 11 -2.67 12.04 -8.47
N LEU A 12 -3.92 11.93 -8.96
CA LEU A 12 -4.82 10.86 -8.57
C LEU A 12 -4.11 9.50 -8.70
N PRO A 13 -4.15 8.64 -7.67
CA PRO A 13 -3.48 7.35 -7.72
C PRO A 13 -4.09 6.51 -8.84
N GLU A 14 -3.26 6.01 -9.74
CA GLU A 14 -3.68 5.09 -10.78
C GLU A 14 -3.80 3.69 -10.21
N ARG A 15 -4.86 2.96 -10.60
CA ARG A 15 -4.93 1.54 -10.29
C ARG A 15 -3.80 0.80 -10.98
N THR A 16 -3.16 -0.13 -10.28
CA THR A 16 -2.18 -1.04 -10.86
C THR A 16 -2.83 -1.88 -11.98
N ARG A 17 -2.04 -2.21 -13.00
CA ARG A 17 -2.47 -3.12 -14.06
C ARG A 17 -2.77 -4.51 -13.46
N LEU A 18 -3.67 -5.27 -14.12
CA LEU A 18 -4.07 -6.59 -13.63
C LEU A 18 -2.87 -7.53 -13.43
N ALA A 19 -1.98 -7.62 -14.42
CA ALA A 19 -0.78 -8.47 -14.33
C ALA A 19 0.14 -8.11 -13.16
N GLU A 20 0.28 -6.81 -12.84
CA GLU A 20 1.04 -6.35 -11.69
C GLU A 20 0.36 -6.76 -10.37
N ALA A 21 -0.96 -6.62 -10.30
CA ALA A 21 -1.73 -7.04 -9.13
C ALA A 21 -1.68 -8.57 -8.95
N ASP A 22 -1.70 -9.35 -10.03
CA ASP A 22 -1.54 -10.81 -9.99
C ASP A 22 -0.17 -11.20 -9.45
N GLY A 23 0.91 -10.56 -9.92
CA GLY A 23 2.27 -10.79 -9.41
C GLY A 23 2.39 -10.52 -7.91
N TYR A 24 1.80 -9.43 -7.40
CA TYR A 24 1.76 -9.13 -5.97
C TYR A 24 0.91 -10.14 -5.17
N TRP A 25 -0.16 -10.62 -5.76
CA TRP A 25 -1.00 -11.65 -5.14
C TRP A 25 -0.24 -12.96 -5.00
N ASP A 26 0.39 -13.43 -6.06
CA ASP A 26 1.10 -14.70 -6.10
C ASP A 26 2.34 -14.72 -5.20
N ALA A 27 2.97 -13.58 -4.98
CA ALA A 27 4.09 -13.44 -4.05
C ALA A 27 3.67 -13.50 -2.56
N ARG A 28 2.38 -13.44 -2.23
CA ARG A 28 1.90 -13.52 -0.86
C ARG A 28 1.84 -14.94 -0.35
N ALA A 29 2.16 -15.14 0.94
CA ALA A 29 1.99 -16.42 1.61
C ALA A 29 0.53 -16.91 1.51
N PRO A 30 0.29 -18.22 1.35
CA PRO A 30 -1.06 -18.78 1.21
C PRO A 30 -2.05 -18.34 2.29
N ALA A 31 -1.63 -18.32 3.56
CA ALA A 31 -2.48 -17.88 4.67
C ALA A 31 -2.92 -16.41 4.54
N VAL A 32 -2.04 -15.55 4.01
CA VAL A 32 -2.35 -14.13 3.79
C VAL A 32 -3.32 -13.98 2.61
N ARG A 33 -3.19 -14.80 1.57
CA ARG A 33 -4.15 -14.84 0.45
C ARG A 33 -5.53 -15.25 0.91
N LEU A 34 -5.63 -16.30 1.74
CA LEU A 34 -6.90 -16.75 2.35
C LEU A 34 -7.57 -15.63 3.14
N SER A 35 -6.82 -14.97 4.02
CA SER A 35 -7.35 -13.87 4.81
C SER A 35 -7.82 -12.71 3.96
N ALA A 36 -7.07 -12.37 2.91
CA ALA A 36 -7.44 -11.27 1.99
C ALA A 36 -8.65 -11.62 1.11
N ALA A 37 -8.81 -12.89 0.73
CA ALA A 37 -9.96 -13.36 -0.04
C ALA A 37 -11.24 -13.38 0.80
N ALA A 38 -11.15 -13.87 2.05
CA ALA A 38 -12.28 -13.94 2.97
C ALA A 38 -12.73 -12.57 3.49
N SER A 39 -11.82 -11.59 3.57
CA SER A 39 -12.08 -10.29 4.17
C SER A 39 -12.84 -9.35 3.22
N HIS A 40 -13.85 -8.68 3.76
CA HIS A 40 -14.51 -7.54 3.13
C HIS A 40 -13.96 -6.27 3.79
N GLN A 41 -12.82 -5.80 3.32
CA GLN A 41 -12.09 -4.68 3.91
C GLN A 41 -13.01 -3.51 4.30
N SER A 42 -12.82 -3.00 5.52
CA SER A 42 -13.52 -1.85 6.09
C SER A 42 -15.02 -2.07 6.39
N ARG A 43 -15.55 -3.26 6.21
CA ARG A 43 -16.91 -3.57 6.68
C ARG A 43 -16.92 -3.87 8.17
N VAL A 44 -18.01 -3.47 8.84
CA VAL A 44 -18.26 -3.85 10.23
C VAL A 44 -18.45 -5.37 10.31
N VAL A 45 -17.80 -5.98 11.28
CA VAL A 45 -17.92 -7.40 11.60
C VAL A 45 -18.20 -7.56 13.09
N ALA A 46 -19.02 -8.56 13.45
CA ALA A 46 -19.49 -8.75 14.81
C ALA A 46 -18.37 -9.12 15.80
N SER A 47 -17.38 -9.90 15.35
CA SER A 47 -16.27 -10.31 16.20
C SER A 47 -15.09 -10.86 15.41
N ARG A 48 -13.93 -10.99 16.10
CA ARG A 48 -12.76 -11.69 15.54
C ARG A 48 -13.05 -13.18 15.26
N ALA A 49 -13.95 -13.81 16.01
CA ALA A 49 -14.34 -15.18 15.77
C ALA A 49 -15.03 -15.35 14.41
N VAL A 50 -15.90 -14.44 14.04
CA VAL A 50 -16.55 -14.42 12.72
C VAL A 50 -15.51 -14.28 11.60
N LEU A 51 -14.49 -13.40 11.75
CA LEU A 51 -13.41 -13.30 10.78
C LEU A 51 -12.65 -14.63 10.61
N ARG A 52 -12.36 -15.33 11.72
CA ARG A 52 -11.67 -16.62 11.67
C ARG A 52 -12.49 -17.67 10.93
N MET A 53 -13.79 -17.72 11.18
CA MET A 53 -14.71 -18.62 10.47
C MET A 53 -14.71 -18.34 8.96
N GLN A 54 -14.81 -17.08 8.56
CA GLN A 54 -14.75 -16.68 7.14
C GLN A 54 -13.45 -17.16 6.46
N VAL A 55 -12.31 -17.05 7.15
CA VAL A 55 -11.02 -17.52 6.62
C VAL A 55 -10.98 -19.06 6.54
N GLN A 56 -11.56 -19.77 7.50
CA GLN A 56 -11.62 -21.23 7.51
C GLN A 56 -12.53 -21.78 6.40
N ASP A 57 -13.61 -21.09 6.07
CA ASP A 57 -14.57 -21.49 5.04
C ASP A 57 -14.09 -21.15 3.61
N GLU A 58 -13.16 -20.21 3.46
CA GLU A 58 -12.70 -19.75 2.15
C GLU A 58 -12.10 -20.87 1.27
N PRO A 59 -11.27 -21.81 1.78
CA PRO A 59 -10.75 -22.92 0.97
C PRO A 59 -11.83 -23.83 0.39
N LEU A 60 -12.99 -23.94 1.03
CA LEU A 60 -14.10 -24.78 0.57
C LEU A 60 -14.70 -24.27 -0.75
N ARG A 61 -14.48 -23.00 -1.08
CA ARG A 61 -14.93 -22.39 -2.33
C ARG A 61 -14.05 -22.73 -3.52
N TYR A 62 -12.85 -23.29 -3.27
CA TYR A 62 -11.85 -23.57 -4.30
C TYR A 62 -11.34 -25.01 -4.18
N PRO A 63 -12.21 -26.03 -4.42
CA PRO A 63 -11.82 -27.42 -4.37
C PRO A 63 -10.80 -27.74 -5.46
N GLY A 64 -9.83 -28.59 -5.15
CA GLY A 64 -8.83 -29.06 -6.11
C GLY A 64 -7.41 -28.55 -5.90
N GLY A 65 -7.13 -27.81 -4.83
CA GLY A 65 -5.76 -27.42 -4.43
C GLY A 65 -5.10 -26.35 -5.33
N ALA A 66 -5.85 -25.76 -6.26
CA ALA A 66 -5.37 -24.72 -7.18
C ALA A 66 -5.00 -23.39 -6.50
N GLY A 67 -5.12 -23.30 -5.19
CA GLY A 67 -4.94 -22.08 -4.42
C GLY A 67 -6.11 -21.10 -4.57
N VAL A 68 -6.07 -20.03 -3.81
CA VAL A 68 -7.10 -19.00 -3.83
C VAL A 68 -6.77 -17.97 -4.90
N PRO A 69 -7.63 -17.79 -5.93
CA PRO A 69 -7.41 -16.79 -6.96
C PRO A 69 -7.56 -15.38 -6.39
N ARG A 70 -6.90 -14.41 -7.00
CA ARG A 70 -7.03 -13.01 -6.59
C ARG A 70 -8.47 -12.52 -6.78
N PRO A 71 -9.14 -12.05 -5.72
CA PRO A 71 -10.47 -11.45 -5.86
C PRO A 71 -10.41 -10.19 -6.74
N ARG A 72 -11.43 -9.96 -7.57
CA ARG A 72 -11.51 -8.78 -8.45
C ARG A 72 -11.43 -7.45 -7.69
N ARG A 73 -11.90 -7.43 -6.44
CA ARG A 73 -11.84 -6.27 -5.55
C ARG A 73 -10.43 -6.00 -5.00
N TRP A 74 -9.55 -7.00 -5.03
CA TRP A 74 -8.19 -6.89 -4.53
C TRP A 74 -7.25 -6.36 -5.61
N GLY A 75 -6.46 -5.38 -5.27
CA GLY A 75 -5.48 -4.76 -6.16
C GLY A 75 -4.69 -3.71 -5.42
N GLY A 76 -3.93 -2.91 -6.16
CA GLY A 76 -3.13 -1.84 -5.61
C GLY A 76 -3.35 -0.53 -6.37
N PHE A 77 -2.71 0.50 -5.85
CA PHE A 77 -2.62 1.80 -6.49
C PHE A 77 -1.14 2.17 -6.64
N ARG A 78 -0.80 2.77 -7.76
CA ARG A 78 0.49 3.39 -7.98
C ARG A 78 0.39 4.87 -7.65
N VAL A 79 1.21 5.32 -6.73
CA VAL A 79 1.35 6.74 -6.40
C VAL A 79 2.54 7.27 -7.17
N LEU A 80 2.32 8.30 -7.99
CA LEU A 80 3.38 8.99 -8.75
C LEU A 80 3.59 10.36 -8.10
N PRO A 81 4.59 10.51 -7.22
CA PRO A 81 4.83 11.78 -6.56
C PRO A 81 5.40 12.80 -7.56
N SER A 82 4.87 14.01 -7.54
CA SER A 82 5.49 15.18 -8.17
C SER A 82 6.41 15.93 -7.21
N ARG A 83 6.24 15.68 -5.92
CA ARG A 83 7.03 16.27 -4.83
C ARG A 83 7.19 15.29 -3.70
N VAL A 84 8.40 15.21 -3.13
CA VAL A 84 8.73 14.44 -1.93
C VAL A 84 9.53 15.34 -1.01
N GLU A 85 9.20 15.38 0.26
CA GLU A 85 9.96 16.10 1.26
C GLU A 85 10.43 15.13 2.34
N PHE A 86 11.72 15.20 2.67
CA PHE A 86 12.32 14.53 3.81
C PHE A 86 12.54 15.56 4.91
N TRP A 87 12.05 15.25 6.08
CA TRP A 87 12.15 16.12 7.26
C TRP A 87 12.89 15.39 8.37
N GLN A 88 13.80 16.10 9.04
CA GLN A 88 14.53 15.60 10.19
C GLN A 88 14.59 16.68 11.27
N GLU A 89 14.21 16.31 12.47
CA GLU A 89 14.26 17.19 13.62
C GLU A 89 15.71 17.53 14.01
N SER A 90 15.95 18.80 14.37
CA SER A 90 17.19 19.28 14.96
C SER A 90 16.87 19.97 16.28
N PRO A 91 17.67 19.73 17.36
CA PRO A 91 17.46 20.31 18.70
C PRO A 91 17.56 21.83 18.74
N ASP A 92 18.25 22.45 17.79
CA ASP A 92 18.41 23.90 17.68
C ASP A 92 17.25 24.58 16.92
N GLY A 93 16.26 23.81 16.49
CA GLY A 93 15.11 24.29 15.71
C GLY A 93 15.40 24.49 14.22
N LEU A 94 16.64 24.30 13.78
CA LEU A 94 17.03 24.36 12.36
C LEU A 94 16.81 22.98 11.72
N HIS A 95 15.55 22.61 11.62
CA HIS A 95 15.16 21.30 11.08
C HIS A 95 15.64 21.12 9.64
N ASP A 96 16.17 19.92 9.33
CA ASP A 96 16.54 19.60 7.96
C ASP A 96 15.27 19.27 7.15
N ARG A 97 15.07 20.01 6.08
CA ARG A 97 13.95 19.85 5.14
C ARG A 97 14.50 19.76 3.73
N ILE A 98 14.53 18.55 3.17
CA ILE A 98 15.03 18.31 1.80
C ILE A 98 13.86 17.97 0.92
N ARG A 99 13.60 18.79 -0.08
CA ARG A 99 12.52 18.61 -1.05
C ARG A 99 13.06 18.15 -2.39
N TYR A 100 12.44 17.11 -2.91
CA TYR A 100 12.56 16.69 -4.29
C TYR A 100 11.30 17.12 -5.03
N ARG A 101 11.43 17.84 -6.14
CA ARG A 101 10.33 18.17 -7.03
C ARG A 101 10.64 17.78 -8.47
N ARG A 102 9.62 17.32 -9.20
CA ARG A 102 9.78 16.95 -10.60
C ARG A 102 9.83 18.18 -11.48
N GLU A 103 10.80 18.19 -12.40
CA GLU A 103 10.94 19.22 -13.42
C GLU A 103 11.68 18.66 -14.64
N GLY A 104 11.16 18.88 -15.85
CA GLY A 104 11.82 18.49 -17.09
C GLY A 104 12.19 17.03 -17.23
N GLY A 105 11.44 16.10 -16.61
CA GLY A 105 11.72 14.66 -16.63
C GLY A 105 12.70 14.18 -15.56
N GLY A 106 13.30 15.07 -14.77
CA GLY A 106 14.21 14.80 -13.67
C GLY A 106 13.65 15.24 -12.31
N TRP A 107 14.57 15.28 -11.31
CA TRP A 107 14.29 15.76 -9.98
C TRP A 107 15.22 16.92 -9.64
N ILE A 108 14.65 18.02 -9.15
CA ILE A 108 15.37 19.11 -8.52
C ILE A 108 15.38 18.87 -7.01
N ILE A 109 16.54 18.98 -6.41
CA ILE A 109 16.74 18.80 -4.96
C ILE A 109 16.98 20.19 -4.35
N GLU A 110 16.20 20.51 -3.33
CA GLU A 110 16.23 21.83 -2.70
C GLU A 110 16.20 21.65 -1.17
N ARG A 111 16.89 22.54 -0.45
CA ARG A 111 16.75 22.67 0.99
C ARG A 111 15.69 23.72 1.28
N LEU A 112 14.77 23.44 2.17
CA LEU A 112 13.77 24.39 2.65
C LEU A 112 14.18 24.95 4.00
N GLU A 113 13.77 26.18 4.26
CA GLU A 113 13.84 26.74 5.61
C GLU A 113 12.84 26.02 6.53
N PRO A 114 13.19 25.81 7.84
CA PRO A 114 12.33 25.14 8.80
C PRO A 114 11.05 25.91 9.12
#